data_7cf881a3807887174e33eadf0b9d3d6b
#
_entry.id   7cf881a3807887174e33eadf0b9d3d6b
#
_cell.length_a   1.000
_cell.length_b   1.000
_cell.length_c   1.000
_cell.angle_alpha   90.00
_cell.angle_beta   90.00
_cell.angle_gamma   90.00
#
_symmetry.space_group_name_H-M   'P 1'
#
loop_
_entity.id
_entity.type
_entity.pdbx_description
1 polymer ?
#
loop_
_entity_poly.entity_id
_entity_poly.type
_entity_poly.pdbx_seq_one_letter_code
_entity_poly.pdbx_strand_id
1 'polypeptide(L)'
;METPLKYFADVRDPRVDRTREHLLEEILLLTIAAVLSGASGWNEIEDYGRTKIEWFKSFLRLPGGIPSHDTFNRVFSALDPEELEKGFVAWVASIAKLTAGEVVSIDGKALRGTRGKKAIVHMVSAWANSNNLVLAQRRVDEKSNEITAIPKLLQALELSGTVVTIDAMGCQRSIAEQIVGRKADYILAVKENQGHLLEEMQDSFRMLAAESVAEQIDCGHGRVERRTCSVIGDLTLLENPFQWASLKGLVRIQAERFHKATGKTENETRYYITSLAPEATRLNQAIRQHWGIENKLHWLLDVAFGEDLSRKRAGHAAQNFSLINRLALNLLKRDKISKLGVHGKRLKAGWDNNYLLKVLAN
;
A
#
# COMPACT_ATOMS: atom_id res chain seq x y z
N MET A 1 24.29 9.07 11.43
CA MET A 1 23.59 7.85 10.90
C MET A 1 22.67 8.32 9.79
N GLU A 2 22.80 7.76 8.58
CA GLU A 2 21.81 8.03 7.54
C GLU A 2 20.52 7.26 7.87
N THR A 3 19.50 8.00 8.24
CA THR A 3 18.16 7.45 8.54
C THR A 3 17.14 8.07 7.60
N PRO A 4 15.94 7.50 7.44
CA PRO A 4 14.86 8.15 6.70
C PRO A 4 14.54 9.57 7.16
N LEU A 5 14.91 9.94 8.39
CA LEU A 5 14.59 11.24 8.99
C LEU A 5 15.09 12.44 8.18
N LYS A 6 16.19 12.32 7.43
CA LYS A 6 16.66 13.42 6.58
C LYS A 6 15.62 13.90 5.56
N TYR A 7 14.71 13.01 5.14
CA TYR A 7 13.62 13.35 4.21
C TYR A 7 12.43 14.02 4.88
N PHE A 8 12.40 14.06 6.22
CA PHE A 8 11.36 14.72 7.02
C PHE A 8 11.84 16.03 7.63
N ALA A 9 13.03 16.52 7.25
CA ALA A 9 13.61 17.76 7.79
C ALA A 9 12.75 19.00 7.52
N ASP A 10 12.02 19.03 6.39
CA ASP A 10 11.15 20.13 6.00
C ASP A 10 9.74 20.06 6.61
N VAL A 11 9.44 19.03 7.40
CA VAL A 11 8.15 18.88 8.08
C VAL A 11 8.05 19.95 9.17
N ARG A 12 7.05 20.81 9.07
CA ARG A 12 6.85 21.89 10.03
C ARG A 12 6.36 21.35 11.37
N ASP A 13 7.00 21.84 12.44
CA ASP A 13 6.54 21.56 13.80
C ASP A 13 5.24 22.33 14.07
N PRO A 14 4.11 21.64 14.34
CA PRO A 14 2.83 22.30 14.54
C PRO A 14 2.73 23.01 15.91
N ARG A 15 3.72 22.84 16.80
CA ARG A 15 3.72 23.43 18.13
C ARG A 15 4.28 24.85 18.10
N VAL A 16 3.79 25.71 19.01
CA VAL A 16 4.38 27.02 19.24
C VAL A 16 5.70 26.90 20.01
N ASP A 17 6.66 27.79 19.75
CA ASP A 17 8.04 27.69 20.27
C ASP A 17 8.12 27.50 21.80
N ARG A 18 7.31 28.23 22.58
CA ARG A 18 7.28 28.11 24.05
C ARG A 18 6.89 26.72 24.59
N THR A 19 6.35 25.85 23.76
CA THR A 19 5.91 24.47 24.14
C THR A 19 6.74 23.38 23.50
N ARG A 20 7.86 23.74 22.84
CA ARG A 20 8.77 22.79 22.15
C ARG A 20 9.86 22.27 23.07
N GLU A 21 9.50 21.62 24.17
CA GLU A 21 10.48 20.99 25.08
C GLU A 21 11.21 19.80 24.42
N HIS A 22 10.60 19.18 23.42
CA HIS A 22 11.15 18.03 22.69
C HIS A 22 11.31 18.40 21.22
N LEU A 23 12.40 17.98 20.58
CA LEU A 23 12.65 18.20 19.15
C LEU A 23 11.74 17.31 18.32
N LEU A 24 11.17 17.84 17.22
CA LEU A 24 10.26 17.09 16.34
C LEU A 24 10.97 15.88 15.72
N GLU A 25 12.21 16.04 15.27
CA GLU A 25 13.02 14.95 14.71
C GLU A 25 13.22 13.80 15.69
N GLU A 26 13.39 14.10 16.98
CA GLU A 26 13.54 13.09 18.05
C GLU A 26 12.20 12.40 18.33
N ILE A 27 11.07 13.13 18.31
CA ILE A 27 9.73 12.55 18.44
C ILE A 27 9.47 11.55 17.30
N LEU A 28 9.81 11.92 16.06
CA LEU A 28 9.67 11.04 14.91
C LEU A 28 10.56 9.80 15.03
N LEU A 29 11.85 9.98 15.39
CA LEU A 29 12.78 8.87 15.54
C LEU A 29 12.37 7.91 16.65
N LEU A 30 12.00 8.42 17.82
CA LEU A 30 11.50 7.62 18.94
C LEU A 30 10.28 6.80 18.52
N THR A 31 9.34 7.43 17.79
CA THR A 31 8.14 6.74 17.31
C THR A 31 8.50 5.63 16.32
N ILE A 32 9.36 5.91 15.33
CA ILE A 32 9.80 4.91 14.35
C ILE A 32 10.52 3.75 15.04
N ALA A 33 11.47 4.04 15.94
CA ALA A 33 12.22 3.03 16.67
C ALA A 33 11.31 2.15 17.56
N ALA A 34 10.36 2.75 18.26
CA ALA A 34 9.37 2.05 19.08
C ALA A 34 8.45 1.15 18.22
N VAL A 35 7.95 1.66 17.09
CA VAL A 35 7.10 0.90 16.16
C VAL A 35 7.90 -0.27 15.54
N LEU A 36 9.16 -0.06 15.16
CA LEU A 36 10.05 -1.14 14.71
C LEU A 36 10.27 -2.20 15.80
N SER A 37 10.21 -1.80 17.06
CA SER A 37 10.44 -2.67 18.23
C SER A 37 9.16 -3.28 18.82
N GLY A 38 8.00 -3.11 18.18
CA GLY A 38 6.76 -3.78 18.60
C GLY A 38 5.66 -2.84 19.08
N ALA A 39 5.96 -1.58 19.43
CA ALA A 39 4.95 -0.64 19.92
C ALA A 39 3.86 -0.35 18.86
N SER A 40 2.61 -0.22 19.32
CA SER A 40 1.42 0.08 18.50
C SER A 40 0.57 1.23 19.08
N GLY A 41 0.85 1.68 20.29
CA GLY A 41 0.15 2.72 21.03
C GLY A 41 1.07 3.81 21.57
N TRP A 42 0.50 4.97 21.94
CA TRP A 42 1.28 6.10 22.47
C TRP A 42 1.93 5.80 23.81
N ASN A 43 1.23 5.05 24.69
CA ASN A 43 1.75 4.62 25.99
C ASN A 43 2.94 3.68 25.81
N GLU A 44 2.85 2.74 24.87
CA GLU A 44 3.92 1.81 24.55
C GLU A 44 5.16 2.54 23.99
N ILE A 45 4.97 3.61 23.20
CA ILE A 45 6.06 4.43 22.66
C ILE A 45 6.75 5.20 23.78
N GLU A 46 6.00 5.80 24.71
CA GLU A 46 6.54 6.48 25.89
C GLU A 46 7.34 5.48 26.75
N ASP A 47 6.75 4.32 27.09
CA ASP A 47 7.38 3.30 27.94
C ASP A 47 8.66 2.73 27.30
N TYR A 48 8.61 2.45 25.99
CA TYR A 48 9.78 2.05 25.22
C TYR A 48 10.90 3.11 25.29
N GLY A 49 10.56 4.38 25.08
CA GLY A 49 11.50 5.49 25.15
C GLY A 49 12.14 5.60 26.55
N ARG A 50 11.33 5.53 27.61
CA ARG A 50 11.80 5.53 29.02
C ARG A 50 12.71 4.35 29.33
N THR A 51 12.33 3.16 28.88
CA THR A 51 13.11 1.93 29.09
C THR A 51 14.49 2.01 28.42
N LYS A 52 14.59 2.67 27.27
CA LYS A 52 15.82 2.80 26.47
C LYS A 52 16.47 4.18 26.54
N ILE A 53 16.13 5.01 27.52
CA ILE A 53 16.53 6.42 27.58
C ILE A 53 18.06 6.60 27.55
N GLU A 54 18.81 5.78 28.27
CA GLU A 54 20.28 5.88 28.33
C GLU A 54 20.90 5.51 26.97
N TRP A 55 20.31 4.55 26.25
CA TRP A 55 20.75 4.23 24.92
C TRP A 55 20.43 5.36 23.93
N PHE A 56 19.24 5.96 23.99
CA PHE A 56 18.89 7.10 23.15
C PHE A 56 19.77 8.32 23.41
N LYS A 57 20.11 8.62 24.67
CA LYS A 57 21.03 9.72 25.04
C LYS A 57 22.43 9.57 24.44
N SER A 58 22.84 8.38 24.01
CA SER A 58 24.12 8.19 23.36
C SER A 58 24.24 8.83 21.97
N PHE A 59 23.11 9.22 21.36
CA PHE A 59 23.06 9.84 20.03
C PHE A 59 21.94 10.87 19.82
N LEU A 60 21.03 11.06 20.79
CA LEU A 60 20.01 12.10 20.80
C LEU A 60 20.26 13.09 21.93
N ARG A 61 19.82 14.33 21.75
CA ARG A 61 19.99 15.38 22.76
C ARG A 61 18.98 15.28 23.89
N LEU A 62 17.72 14.93 23.57
CA LEU A 62 16.59 14.77 24.47
C LEU A 62 16.48 15.90 25.52
N PRO A 63 16.40 17.17 25.11
CA PRO A 63 16.46 18.32 26.03
C PRO A 63 15.34 18.29 27.08
N GLY A 64 14.17 17.79 26.77
CA GLY A 64 13.05 17.57 27.68
C GLY A 64 12.89 16.12 28.15
N GLY A 65 13.88 15.25 27.90
CA GLY A 65 13.75 13.80 28.15
C GLY A 65 12.84 13.09 27.13
N ILE A 66 12.16 12.02 27.55
CA ILE A 66 11.24 11.30 26.70
C ILE A 66 9.86 11.97 26.73
N PRO A 67 9.25 12.26 25.54
CA PRO A 67 7.90 12.83 25.49
C PRO A 67 6.87 11.92 26.14
N SER A 68 5.85 12.49 26.79
CA SER A 68 4.71 11.73 27.30
C SER A 68 3.82 11.22 26.15
N HIS A 69 3.02 10.17 26.40
CA HIS A 69 2.04 9.65 25.45
C HIS A 69 1.08 10.74 24.94
N ASP A 70 0.71 11.71 25.78
CA ASP A 70 -0.10 12.86 25.38
C ASP A 70 0.65 13.79 24.42
N THR A 71 1.96 13.96 24.61
CA THR A 71 2.79 14.76 23.70
C THR A 71 2.89 14.09 22.32
N PHE A 72 3.14 12.77 22.26
CA PHE A 72 3.09 12.02 20.99
C PHE A 72 1.73 12.18 20.33
N ASN A 73 0.63 11.95 21.06
CA ASN A 73 -0.72 12.07 20.51
C ASN A 73 -0.99 13.49 19.96
N ARG A 74 -0.66 14.56 20.72
CA ARG A 74 -0.87 15.95 20.29
C ARG A 74 -0.07 16.27 19.03
N VAL A 75 1.20 15.88 18.99
CA VAL A 75 2.06 16.14 17.82
C VAL A 75 1.53 15.42 16.61
N PHE A 76 1.30 14.12 16.68
CA PHE A 76 0.80 13.35 15.53
C PHE A 76 -0.63 13.69 15.11
N SER A 77 -1.44 14.27 16.01
CA SER A 77 -2.77 14.79 15.68
C SER A 77 -2.71 16.10 14.90
N ALA A 78 -1.66 16.91 15.11
CA ALA A 78 -1.51 18.24 14.55
C ALA A 78 -0.56 18.30 13.34
N LEU A 79 0.36 17.35 13.18
CA LEU A 79 1.27 17.27 12.03
C LEU A 79 0.50 17.22 10.71
N ASP A 80 0.94 18.03 9.75
CA ASP A 80 0.39 18.03 8.40
C ASP A 80 0.69 16.69 7.68
N PRO A 81 -0.35 15.92 7.32
CA PRO A 81 -0.15 14.62 6.68
C PRO A 81 0.49 14.73 5.30
N GLU A 82 0.29 15.84 4.58
CA GLU A 82 0.85 16.02 3.25
C GLU A 82 2.36 16.26 3.30
N GLU A 83 2.83 16.99 4.32
CA GLU A 83 4.27 17.20 4.55
C GLU A 83 4.96 15.88 4.94
N LEU A 84 4.34 15.09 5.83
CA LEU A 84 4.84 13.76 6.19
C LEU A 84 4.86 12.81 4.97
N GLU A 85 3.82 12.84 4.16
CA GLU A 85 3.75 11.99 2.96
C GLU A 85 4.80 12.38 1.93
N LYS A 86 5.06 13.68 1.72
CA LYS A 86 6.15 14.15 0.84
C LYS A 86 7.50 13.58 1.27
N GLY A 87 7.81 13.64 2.57
CA GLY A 87 9.04 13.06 3.12
C GLY A 87 9.11 11.54 2.90
N PHE A 88 8.02 10.84 3.14
CA PHE A 88 7.93 9.40 2.91
C PHE A 88 8.15 9.02 1.42
N VAL A 89 7.46 9.70 0.50
CA VAL A 89 7.59 9.46 -0.95
C VAL A 89 9.01 9.75 -1.41
N ALA A 90 9.62 10.86 -0.97
CA ALA A 90 10.99 11.21 -1.31
C ALA A 90 11.99 10.15 -0.80
N TRP A 91 11.80 9.65 0.42
CA TRP A 91 12.62 8.55 0.93
C TRP A 91 12.44 7.28 0.09
N VAL A 92 11.19 6.88 -0.17
CA VAL A 92 10.92 5.67 -0.96
C VAL A 92 11.49 5.80 -2.36
N ALA A 93 11.37 6.95 -3.03
CA ALA A 93 11.96 7.20 -4.35
C ALA A 93 13.49 7.01 -4.35
N SER A 94 14.17 7.31 -3.22
CA SER A 94 15.62 7.11 -3.12
C SER A 94 16.04 5.64 -2.98
N ILE A 95 15.13 4.76 -2.58
CA ILE A 95 15.42 3.34 -2.31
C ILE A 95 14.73 2.37 -3.25
N ALA A 96 13.60 2.76 -3.85
CA ALA A 96 12.86 1.94 -4.81
C ALA A 96 13.53 1.98 -6.18
N LYS A 97 13.66 0.81 -6.80
CA LYS A 97 14.12 0.68 -8.17
C LYS A 97 12.99 0.12 -9.01
N LEU A 98 12.11 0.99 -9.48
CA LEU A 98 11.05 0.59 -10.39
C LEU A 98 11.66 0.32 -11.77
N THR A 99 11.46 -0.88 -12.26
CA THR A 99 11.93 -1.33 -13.56
C THR A 99 10.76 -1.41 -14.54
N ALA A 100 11.06 -1.42 -15.83
CA ALA A 100 10.03 -1.60 -16.85
C ALA A 100 9.27 -2.90 -16.62
N GLY A 101 7.92 -2.81 -16.62
CA GLY A 101 7.03 -3.92 -16.35
C GLY A 101 6.78 -4.20 -14.86
N GLU A 102 7.37 -3.43 -13.92
CA GLU A 102 7.03 -3.52 -12.50
C GLU A 102 5.53 -3.33 -12.28
N VAL A 103 4.90 -4.26 -11.55
CA VAL A 103 3.48 -4.13 -11.22
C VAL A 103 3.33 -3.31 -9.94
N VAL A 104 2.65 -2.18 -10.09
CA VAL A 104 2.26 -1.30 -8.97
C VAL A 104 0.78 -1.50 -8.70
N SER A 105 0.45 -2.15 -7.59
CA SER A 105 -0.94 -2.37 -7.16
C SER A 105 -1.43 -1.20 -6.34
N ILE A 106 -2.63 -0.71 -6.65
CA ILE A 106 -3.32 0.34 -5.89
C ILE A 106 -4.59 -0.26 -5.31
N ASP A 107 -4.75 -0.12 -3.99
CA ASP A 107 -5.91 -0.64 -3.27
C ASP A 107 -6.18 0.16 -2.01
N GLY A 108 -7.45 0.11 -1.56
CA GLY A 108 -7.94 0.81 -0.39
C GLY A 108 -8.01 -0.08 0.84
N LYS A 109 -7.77 0.52 2.01
CA LYS A 109 -7.91 -0.14 3.30
C LYS A 109 -8.65 0.74 4.29
N ALA A 110 -9.70 0.20 4.92
CA ALA A 110 -10.39 0.83 6.03
C ALA A 110 -9.62 0.60 7.34
N LEU A 111 -9.27 1.67 8.06
CA LEU A 111 -8.68 1.60 9.41
C LEU A 111 -9.80 1.39 10.44
N ARG A 112 -10.22 0.15 10.65
CA ARG A 112 -11.46 -0.21 11.40
C ARG A 112 -11.48 0.32 12.84
N GLY A 113 -10.33 0.36 13.52
CA GLY A 113 -10.19 0.88 14.89
C GLY A 113 -10.50 2.38 15.02
N THR A 114 -10.51 3.12 13.91
CA THR A 114 -10.86 4.55 13.91
C THR A 114 -12.36 4.80 14.03
N ARG A 115 -13.20 3.74 13.94
CA ARG A 115 -14.66 3.84 14.12
C ARG A 115 -15.01 4.55 15.43
N GLY A 116 -15.81 5.61 15.35
CA GLY A 116 -16.23 6.43 16.49
C GLY A 116 -17.39 7.33 16.11
N LYS A 117 -17.41 8.57 16.65
CA LYS A 117 -18.40 9.60 16.26
C LYS A 117 -18.21 10.10 14.81
N LYS A 118 -17.01 9.94 14.25
CA LYS A 118 -16.68 10.26 12.86
C LYS A 118 -16.66 8.99 12.01
N ALA A 119 -16.67 9.16 10.68
CA ALA A 119 -16.52 8.06 9.72
C ALA A 119 -15.17 7.33 9.91
N ILE A 120 -15.15 6.06 9.51
CA ILE A 120 -13.91 5.26 9.47
C ILE A 120 -12.93 5.92 8.51
N VAL A 121 -11.66 5.99 8.90
CA VAL A 121 -10.59 6.48 8.01
C VAL A 121 -10.29 5.42 6.96
N HIS A 122 -10.41 5.78 5.69
CA HIS A 122 -10.00 4.95 4.55
C HIS A 122 -8.68 5.48 3.98
N MET A 123 -7.78 4.56 3.67
CA MET A 123 -6.47 4.83 3.09
C MET A 123 -6.33 4.09 1.77
N VAL A 124 -5.88 4.77 0.73
CA VAL A 124 -5.44 4.14 -0.53
C VAL A 124 -3.93 4.06 -0.52
N SER A 125 -3.36 2.92 -0.88
CA SER A 125 -1.92 2.68 -0.91
C SER A 125 -1.47 2.21 -2.29
N ALA A 126 -0.24 2.57 -2.68
CA ALA A 126 0.46 2.03 -3.83
C ALA A 126 1.56 1.08 -3.38
N TRP A 127 1.59 -0.11 -3.95
CA TRP A 127 2.51 -1.20 -3.60
C TRP A 127 3.29 -1.68 -4.82
N ALA A 128 4.63 -1.60 -4.77
CA ALA A 128 5.52 -2.16 -5.78
C ALA A 128 5.78 -3.65 -5.48
N ASN A 129 5.31 -4.52 -6.37
CA ASN A 129 5.27 -5.96 -6.10
C ASN A 129 6.65 -6.62 -6.06
N SER A 130 7.55 -6.31 -7.01
CA SER A 130 8.90 -6.87 -7.07
C SER A 130 9.82 -6.27 -6.01
N ASN A 131 9.69 -4.97 -5.76
CA ASN A 131 10.41 -4.27 -4.70
C ASN A 131 9.93 -4.66 -3.29
N ASN A 132 8.69 -5.14 -3.16
CA ASN A 132 8.00 -5.37 -1.88
C ASN A 132 7.98 -4.13 -0.98
N LEU A 133 7.68 -2.96 -1.54
CA LEU A 133 7.66 -1.67 -0.87
C LEU A 133 6.33 -0.96 -1.07
N VAL A 134 5.87 -0.27 -0.02
CA VAL A 134 4.82 0.74 -0.13
C VAL A 134 5.45 1.99 -0.74
N LEU A 135 4.90 2.45 -1.87
CA LEU A 135 5.41 3.64 -2.57
C LEU A 135 4.82 4.93 -2.03
N ALA A 136 3.54 4.94 -1.75
CA ALA A 136 2.79 6.08 -1.21
C ALA A 136 1.49 5.61 -0.57
N GLN A 137 0.87 6.50 0.21
CA GLN A 137 -0.50 6.34 0.70
C GLN A 137 -1.25 7.66 0.64
N ARG A 138 -2.57 7.61 0.53
CA ARG A 138 -3.43 8.80 0.60
C ARG A 138 -4.70 8.48 1.40
N ARG A 139 -5.13 9.42 2.23
CA ARG A 139 -6.43 9.33 2.88
C ARG A 139 -7.54 9.66 1.89
N VAL A 140 -8.61 8.89 1.95
CA VAL A 140 -9.86 9.20 1.26
C VAL A 140 -10.62 10.24 2.08
N ASP A 141 -11.07 11.31 1.46
CA ASP A 141 -11.83 12.36 2.13
C ASP A 141 -13.19 11.83 2.62
N GLU A 142 -13.67 12.32 3.78
CA GLU A 142 -14.87 11.80 4.46
C GLU A 142 -16.16 11.82 3.60
N LYS A 143 -16.24 12.72 2.62
CA LYS A 143 -17.40 12.89 1.71
C LYS A 143 -17.14 12.34 0.31
N SER A 144 -16.09 11.55 0.11
CA SER A 144 -15.69 11.02 -1.17
C SER A 144 -15.37 9.52 -1.09
N ASN A 145 -14.91 8.96 -2.18
CA ASN A 145 -14.48 7.56 -2.28
C ASN A 145 -13.05 7.49 -2.85
N GLU A 146 -12.54 6.30 -3.05
CA GLU A 146 -11.19 6.04 -3.56
C GLU A 146 -10.93 6.68 -4.93
N ILE A 147 -11.99 6.88 -5.75
CA ILE A 147 -11.91 7.53 -7.07
C ILE A 147 -11.24 8.91 -7.00
N THR A 148 -11.43 9.65 -5.90
CA THR A 148 -10.82 10.98 -5.73
C THR A 148 -9.42 10.95 -5.13
N ALA A 149 -9.08 9.90 -4.38
CA ALA A 149 -7.77 9.73 -3.76
C ALA A 149 -6.73 9.14 -4.72
N ILE A 150 -7.15 8.20 -5.60
CA ILE A 150 -6.26 7.54 -6.57
C ILE A 150 -5.55 8.55 -7.48
N PRO A 151 -6.22 9.56 -8.10
CA PRO A 151 -5.54 10.57 -8.92
C PRO A 151 -4.44 11.32 -8.17
N LYS A 152 -4.68 11.73 -6.92
CA LYS A 152 -3.70 12.40 -6.08
C LYS A 152 -2.50 11.49 -5.76
N LEU A 153 -2.78 10.21 -5.49
CA LEU A 153 -1.75 9.19 -5.25
C LEU A 153 -0.87 8.98 -6.49
N LEU A 154 -1.48 8.83 -7.67
CA LEU A 154 -0.77 8.69 -8.95
C LEU A 154 0.10 9.91 -9.25
N GLN A 155 -0.35 11.13 -8.88
CA GLN A 155 0.43 12.36 -9.08
C GLN A 155 1.73 12.39 -8.27
N ALA A 156 1.77 11.76 -7.12
CA ALA A 156 2.94 11.74 -6.24
C ALA A 156 4.00 10.72 -6.66
N LEU A 157 3.73 9.86 -7.66
CA LEU A 157 4.58 8.72 -8.02
C LEU A 157 5.20 8.87 -9.41
N GLU A 158 6.45 8.42 -9.55
CA GLU A 158 7.08 8.15 -10.83
C GLU A 158 6.72 6.74 -11.28
N LEU A 159 5.92 6.65 -12.37
CA LEU A 159 5.31 5.38 -12.81
C LEU A 159 5.76 4.98 -14.23
N SER A 160 6.67 5.74 -14.85
CA SER A 160 7.08 5.48 -16.24
C SER A 160 7.54 4.03 -16.43
N GLY A 161 6.95 3.36 -17.43
CA GLY A 161 7.24 1.96 -17.77
C GLY A 161 6.65 0.91 -16.84
N THR A 162 5.93 1.29 -15.80
CA THR A 162 5.27 0.35 -14.87
C THR A 162 3.90 -0.10 -15.37
N VAL A 163 3.31 -1.10 -14.72
CA VAL A 163 1.95 -1.58 -14.93
C VAL A 163 1.14 -1.32 -13.67
N VAL A 164 0.20 -0.40 -13.73
CA VAL A 164 -0.69 -0.07 -12.60
C VAL A 164 -1.90 -0.99 -12.61
N THR A 165 -2.13 -1.66 -11.49
CA THR A 165 -3.31 -2.52 -11.31
C THR A 165 -4.22 -1.94 -10.24
N ILE A 166 -5.52 -1.82 -10.53
CA ILE A 166 -6.51 -1.25 -9.62
C ILE A 166 -7.76 -2.12 -9.64
N ASP A 167 -8.44 -2.20 -8.49
CA ASP A 167 -9.72 -2.86 -8.37
C ASP A 167 -10.85 -2.13 -9.15
N ALA A 168 -12.07 -2.67 -9.11
CA ALA A 168 -13.17 -2.13 -9.89
C ALA A 168 -13.58 -0.71 -9.49
N MET A 169 -13.37 -0.28 -8.23
CA MET A 169 -13.67 1.08 -7.80
C MET A 169 -12.86 2.10 -8.59
N GLY A 170 -11.58 1.78 -8.88
CA GLY A 170 -10.69 2.63 -9.67
C GLY A 170 -10.82 2.46 -11.19
N CYS A 171 -11.76 1.66 -11.69
CA CYS A 171 -12.02 1.55 -13.13
C CYS A 171 -12.77 2.78 -13.64
N GLN A 172 -12.02 3.86 -13.90
CA GLN A 172 -12.51 5.15 -14.35
C GLN A 172 -11.66 5.65 -15.54
N ARG A 173 -12.33 6.27 -16.52
CA ARG A 173 -11.68 6.81 -17.74
C ARG A 173 -10.57 7.81 -17.41
N SER A 174 -10.84 8.73 -16.49
CA SER A 174 -9.87 9.73 -16.05
C SER A 174 -8.64 9.13 -15.35
N ILE A 175 -8.81 8.01 -14.63
CA ILE A 175 -7.70 7.29 -14.01
C ILE A 175 -6.86 6.58 -15.08
N ALA A 176 -7.48 5.92 -16.06
CA ALA A 176 -6.78 5.31 -17.20
C ALA A 176 -5.98 6.35 -17.97
N GLU A 177 -6.57 7.51 -18.27
CA GLU A 177 -5.91 8.63 -18.95
C GLU A 177 -4.69 9.14 -18.14
N GLN A 178 -4.84 9.30 -16.84
CA GLN A 178 -3.75 9.76 -15.98
C GLN A 178 -2.61 8.75 -15.92
N ILE A 179 -2.88 7.45 -15.88
CA ILE A 179 -1.85 6.40 -15.89
C ILE A 179 -1.07 6.44 -17.20
N VAL A 180 -1.77 6.48 -18.33
CA VAL A 180 -1.15 6.56 -19.67
C VAL A 180 -0.36 7.85 -19.83
N GLY A 181 -0.89 8.99 -19.37
CA GLY A 181 -0.19 10.28 -19.37
C GLY A 181 1.13 10.27 -18.57
N ARG A 182 1.29 9.33 -17.62
CA ARG A 182 2.53 9.08 -16.87
C ARG A 182 3.43 8.03 -17.50
N LYS A 183 3.16 7.66 -18.75
CA LYS A 183 3.91 6.65 -19.52
C LYS A 183 3.92 5.28 -18.82
N ALA A 184 2.82 4.95 -18.12
CA ALA A 184 2.58 3.66 -17.51
C ALA A 184 1.44 2.95 -18.24
N ASP A 185 1.39 1.63 -18.10
CA ASP A 185 0.27 0.80 -18.54
C ASP A 185 -0.70 0.52 -17.39
N TYR A 186 -1.94 0.13 -17.72
CA TYR A 186 -2.93 -0.22 -16.73
C TYR A 186 -3.54 -1.60 -16.94
N ILE A 187 -4.02 -2.19 -15.83
CA ILE A 187 -4.98 -3.29 -15.79
C ILE A 187 -6.04 -2.91 -14.76
N LEU A 188 -7.26 -2.63 -15.22
CA LEU A 188 -8.38 -2.19 -14.37
C LEU A 188 -9.45 -3.26 -14.34
N ALA A 189 -9.88 -3.66 -13.13
CA ALA A 189 -10.96 -4.62 -12.96
C ALA A 189 -12.31 -3.98 -13.33
N VAL A 190 -13.15 -4.72 -14.06
CA VAL A 190 -14.47 -4.27 -14.50
C VAL A 190 -15.54 -5.06 -13.77
N LYS A 191 -16.50 -4.34 -13.15
CA LYS A 191 -17.67 -4.89 -12.45
C LYS A 191 -18.91 -4.02 -12.76
N GLU A 192 -19.96 -4.23 -12.00
CA GLU A 192 -21.26 -3.56 -12.18
C GLU A 192 -21.19 -2.04 -12.13
N ASN A 193 -20.16 -1.44 -11.52
CA ASN A 193 -19.93 0.01 -11.56
C ASN A 193 -19.62 0.55 -12.97
N GLN A 194 -19.28 -0.35 -13.91
CA GLN A 194 -19.12 -0.12 -15.34
C GLN A 194 -20.00 -1.15 -16.09
N GLY A 195 -21.32 -1.17 -15.78
CA GLY A 195 -22.24 -2.22 -16.22
C GLY A 195 -22.29 -2.41 -17.73
N HIS A 196 -22.41 -1.31 -18.50
CA HIS A 196 -22.42 -1.35 -19.96
C HIS A 196 -21.14 -1.97 -20.54
N LEU A 197 -19.96 -1.52 -20.08
CA LEU A 197 -18.68 -2.10 -20.49
C LEU A 197 -18.60 -3.59 -20.13
N LEU A 198 -19.09 -3.97 -18.94
CA LEU A 198 -19.11 -5.37 -18.51
C LEU A 198 -19.96 -6.24 -19.44
N GLU A 199 -21.14 -5.78 -19.84
CA GLU A 199 -22.03 -6.47 -20.79
C GLU A 199 -21.36 -6.62 -22.15
N GLU A 200 -20.80 -5.55 -22.71
CA GLU A 200 -20.05 -5.58 -23.96
C GLU A 200 -18.87 -6.55 -23.93
N MET A 201 -18.13 -6.61 -22.80
CA MET A 201 -17.05 -7.56 -22.59
C MET A 201 -17.57 -9.01 -22.57
N GLN A 202 -18.66 -9.26 -21.85
CA GLN A 202 -19.29 -10.60 -21.82
C GLN A 202 -19.73 -11.06 -23.20
N ASP A 203 -20.30 -10.16 -24.00
CA ASP A 203 -20.69 -10.43 -25.37
C ASP A 203 -19.47 -10.67 -26.26
N SER A 204 -18.40 -9.89 -26.11
CA SER A 204 -17.15 -10.10 -26.84
C SER A 204 -16.59 -11.50 -26.58
N PHE A 205 -16.55 -11.96 -25.32
CA PHE A 205 -16.07 -13.31 -24.97
C PHE A 205 -17.05 -14.44 -25.34
N ARG A 206 -18.30 -14.13 -25.74
CA ARG A 206 -19.25 -15.10 -26.30
C ARG A 206 -19.11 -15.23 -27.82
N MET A 207 -18.84 -14.10 -28.49
CA MET A 207 -18.88 -14.02 -29.95
C MET A 207 -17.52 -14.15 -30.63
N LEU A 208 -16.45 -13.72 -29.94
CA LEU A 208 -15.10 -13.72 -30.49
C LEU A 208 -14.22 -14.79 -29.83
N ALA A 209 -13.34 -15.40 -30.62
CA ALA A 209 -12.31 -16.29 -30.09
C ALA A 209 -11.23 -15.48 -29.35
N ALA A 210 -10.74 -16.02 -28.24
CA ALA A 210 -9.60 -15.40 -27.53
C ALA A 210 -8.34 -15.52 -28.39
N GLU A 211 -7.61 -14.42 -28.59
CA GLU A 211 -6.37 -14.36 -29.35
C GLU A 211 -5.21 -14.99 -28.57
N SER A 212 -5.26 -14.91 -27.24
CA SER A 212 -4.26 -15.46 -26.35
C SER A 212 -4.91 -16.10 -25.13
N VAL A 213 -4.44 -17.28 -24.73
CA VAL A 213 -4.94 -18.01 -23.56
C VAL A 213 -3.74 -18.55 -22.76
N ALA A 214 -3.81 -18.39 -21.45
CA ALA A 214 -2.83 -18.98 -20.52
C ALA A 214 -3.55 -19.66 -19.36
N GLU A 215 -3.07 -20.83 -18.97
CA GLU A 215 -3.58 -21.58 -17.83
C GLU A 215 -2.49 -21.72 -16.77
N GLN A 216 -2.88 -21.64 -15.52
CA GLN A 216 -2.03 -21.85 -14.35
C GLN A 216 -2.78 -22.72 -13.34
N ILE A 217 -2.08 -23.70 -12.77
CA ILE A 217 -2.60 -24.56 -11.70
C ILE A 217 -1.73 -24.35 -10.48
N ASP A 218 -2.36 -23.97 -9.36
CA ASP A 218 -1.72 -23.79 -8.06
C ASP A 218 -2.31 -24.77 -7.04
N CYS A 219 -1.42 -25.41 -6.28
CA CYS A 219 -1.78 -26.31 -5.19
C CYS A 219 -1.26 -25.74 -3.87
N GLY A 220 -2.14 -25.46 -2.92
CA GLY A 220 -1.72 -24.94 -1.61
C GLY A 220 -2.90 -24.72 -0.67
N HIS A 221 -2.61 -24.61 0.62
CA HIS A 221 -3.60 -24.30 1.66
C HIS A 221 -4.88 -25.15 1.61
N GLY A 222 -4.74 -26.46 1.30
CA GLY A 222 -5.86 -27.40 1.23
C GLY A 222 -6.77 -27.25 0.01
N ARG A 223 -6.34 -26.50 -1.01
CA ARG A 223 -7.10 -26.30 -2.27
C ARG A 223 -6.22 -26.49 -3.50
N VAL A 224 -6.89 -26.79 -4.61
CA VAL A 224 -6.32 -26.75 -5.97
C VAL A 224 -7.06 -25.63 -6.71
N GLU A 225 -6.32 -24.70 -7.27
CA GLU A 225 -6.88 -23.61 -8.07
C GLU A 225 -6.37 -23.74 -9.51
N ARG A 226 -7.31 -23.91 -10.47
CA ARG A 226 -7.07 -23.76 -11.89
C ARG A 226 -7.51 -22.38 -12.32
N ARG A 227 -6.63 -21.65 -12.99
CA ARG A 227 -6.86 -20.29 -13.43
C ARG A 227 -6.58 -20.15 -14.90
N THR A 228 -7.61 -19.77 -15.66
CA THR A 228 -7.52 -19.54 -17.11
C THR A 228 -7.65 -18.05 -17.38
N CYS A 229 -6.66 -17.47 -18.04
CA CYS A 229 -6.67 -16.13 -18.56
C CYS A 229 -6.91 -16.17 -20.06
N SER A 230 -7.98 -15.53 -20.53
CA SER A 230 -8.31 -15.37 -21.95
C SER A 230 -8.27 -13.90 -22.31
N VAL A 231 -7.69 -13.56 -23.47
CA VAL A 231 -7.53 -12.16 -23.91
C VAL A 231 -8.03 -11.98 -25.33
N ILE A 232 -8.75 -10.87 -25.56
CA ILE A 232 -9.24 -10.41 -26.86
C ILE A 232 -8.65 -9.04 -27.13
N GLY A 233 -7.95 -8.84 -28.25
CA GLY A 233 -7.45 -7.56 -28.74
C GLY A 233 -8.42 -6.89 -29.75
N ASP A 234 -9.33 -7.66 -30.33
CA ASP A 234 -10.41 -7.12 -31.17
C ASP A 234 -11.44 -6.38 -30.31
N LEU A 235 -11.52 -5.08 -30.48
CA LEU A 235 -12.40 -4.17 -29.74
C LEU A 235 -13.65 -3.76 -30.53
N THR A 236 -13.92 -4.41 -31.66
CA THR A 236 -15.01 -4.02 -32.59
C THR A 236 -16.40 -4.15 -32.01
N LEU A 237 -16.59 -5.00 -31.01
CA LEU A 237 -17.87 -5.16 -30.30
C LEU A 237 -18.09 -4.16 -29.15
N LEU A 238 -17.11 -3.31 -28.85
CA LEU A 238 -17.29 -2.20 -27.92
C LEU A 238 -17.87 -1.00 -28.66
N GLU A 239 -18.90 -0.38 -28.10
CA GLU A 239 -19.54 0.81 -28.69
C GLU A 239 -18.56 2.00 -28.76
N ASN A 240 -17.79 2.23 -27.69
CA ASN A 240 -16.92 3.37 -27.57
C ASN A 240 -15.53 3.03 -26.97
N PRO A 241 -14.69 2.21 -27.64
CA PRO A 241 -13.39 1.80 -27.09
C PRO A 241 -12.43 2.99 -26.90
N PHE A 242 -12.54 4.04 -27.72
CA PHE A 242 -11.66 5.23 -27.68
C PHE A 242 -11.84 6.09 -26.40
N GLN A 243 -12.89 5.88 -25.63
CA GLN A 243 -13.08 6.55 -24.33
C GLN A 243 -12.11 6.06 -23.27
N TRP A 244 -11.44 4.93 -23.49
CA TRP A 244 -10.42 4.38 -22.60
C TRP A 244 -9.05 4.62 -23.20
N ALA A 245 -8.25 5.46 -22.55
CA ALA A 245 -6.93 5.85 -23.05
C ALA A 245 -6.07 4.59 -23.34
N SER A 246 -5.60 4.48 -24.60
CA SER A 246 -4.73 3.40 -25.05
C SER A 246 -5.26 1.97 -24.78
N LEU A 247 -6.58 1.76 -24.74
CA LEU A 247 -7.15 0.42 -24.60
C LEU A 247 -6.69 -0.50 -25.72
N LYS A 248 -6.16 -1.69 -25.37
CA LYS A 248 -5.63 -2.68 -26.33
C LYS A 248 -6.18 -4.08 -26.10
N GLY A 249 -6.80 -4.35 -24.97
CA GLY A 249 -7.29 -5.70 -24.72
C GLY A 249 -8.35 -5.79 -23.64
N LEU A 250 -9.22 -6.77 -23.83
CA LEU A 250 -10.22 -7.26 -22.88
C LEU A 250 -9.68 -8.56 -22.30
N VAL A 251 -9.73 -8.69 -20.98
CA VAL A 251 -9.18 -9.84 -20.26
C VAL A 251 -10.28 -10.48 -19.44
N ARG A 252 -10.41 -11.82 -19.55
CA ARG A 252 -11.27 -12.65 -18.71
C ARG A 252 -10.40 -13.62 -17.93
N ILE A 253 -10.53 -13.59 -16.59
CA ILE A 253 -9.95 -14.59 -15.69
C ILE A 253 -11.07 -15.51 -15.21
N GLN A 254 -10.92 -16.81 -15.44
CA GLN A 254 -11.78 -17.84 -14.89
C GLN A 254 -10.97 -18.65 -13.88
N ALA A 255 -11.44 -18.69 -12.63
CA ALA A 255 -10.80 -19.43 -11.54
C ALA A 255 -11.75 -20.52 -11.05
N GLU A 256 -11.26 -21.77 -11.07
CA GLU A 256 -11.91 -22.94 -10.47
C GLU A 256 -11.11 -23.35 -9.25
N ARG A 257 -11.73 -23.34 -8.07
CA ARG A 257 -11.11 -23.66 -6.78
C ARG A 257 -11.73 -24.90 -6.18
N PHE A 258 -11.00 -25.99 -6.15
CA PHE A 258 -11.40 -27.23 -5.48
C PHE A 258 -10.88 -27.25 -4.04
N HIS A 259 -11.76 -27.29 -3.06
CA HIS A 259 -11.45 -27.37 -1.62
C HIS A 259 -11.36 -28.82 -1.18
N LYS A 260 -10.16 -29.31 -0.88
CA LYS A 260 -9.90 -30.72 -0.51
C LYS A 260 -10.67 -31.16 0.74
N ALA A 261 -10.82 -30.28 1.73
CA ALA A 261 -11.49 -30.59 3.00
C ALA A 261 -13.01 -30.79 2.85
N THR A 262 -13.65 -30.09 1.91
CA THR A 262 -15.12 -30.11 1.74
C THR A 262 -15.57 -30.80 0.46
N GLY A 263 -14.64 -31.10 -0.47
CA GLY A 263 -14.96 -31.64 -1.80
C GLY A 263 -15.72 -30.65 -2.71
N LYS A 264 -15.86 -29.38 -2.30
CA LYS A 264 -16.59 -28.36 -3.07
C LYS A 264 -15.70 -27.67 -4.08
N THR A 265 -16.28 -27.36 -5.23
CA THR A 265 -15.67 -26.54 -6.28
C THR A 265 -16.38 -25.19 -6.33
N GLU A 266 -15.61 -24.11 -6.33
CA GLU A 266 -16.07 -22.74 -6.51
C GLU A 266 -15.55 -22.23 -7.84
N ASN A 267 -16.43 -21.59 -8.64
CA ASN A 267 -16.08 -20.96 -9.90
C ASN A 267 -16.27 -19.46 -9.80
N GLU A 268 -15.29 -18.72 -10.30
CA GLU A 268 -15.31 -17.26 -10.30
C GLU A 268 -14.83 -16.76 -11.67
N THR A 269 -15.54 -15.75 -12.23
CA THR A 269 -15.13 -15.07 -13.45
C THR A 269 -14.93 -13.59 -13.16
N ARG A 270 -13.81 -13.03 -13.62
CA ARG A 270 -13.48 -11.61 -13.47
C ARG A 270 -13.05 -11.04 -14.82
N TYR A 271 -13.40 -9.79 -15.06
CA TYR A 271 -13.10 -9.06 -16.28
C TYR A 271 -12.19 -7.88 -16.00
N TYR A 272 -11.29 -7.58 -16.94
CA TYR A 272 -10.35 -6.47 -16.86
C TYR A 272 -10.16 -5.85 -18.24
N ILE A 273 -9.88 -4.54 -18.25
CA ILE A 273 -9.40 -3.81 -19.43
C ILE A 273 -7.92 -3.47 -19.25
N THR A 274 -7.18 -3.38 -20.35
CA THR A 274 -5.74 -3.11 -20.29
C THR A 274 -5.23 -2.30 -21.49
N SER A 275 -4.20 -1.46 -21.23
CA SER A 275 -3.40 -0.81 -22.26
C SER A 275 -2.20 -1.65 -22.73
N LEU A 276 -1.92 -2.78 -22.06
CA LEU A 276 -0.87 -3.73 -22.48
C LEU A 276 -1.29 -4.49 -23.74
N ALA A 277 -0.28 -4.99 -24.46
CA ALA A 277 -0.51 -5.93 -25.57
C ALA A 277 -1.30 -7.16 -25.05
N PRO A 278 -2.17 -7.77 -25.90
CA PRO A 278 -3.07 -8.88 -25.51
C PRO A 278 -2.31 -10.21 -25.38
N GLU A 279 -1.41 -10.28 -24.39
CA GLU A 279 -0.61 -11.46 -24.05
C GLU A 279 -1.08 -12.06 -22.72
N ALA A 280 -1.76 -13.22 -22.78
CA ALA A 280 -2.42 -13.83 -21.63
C ALA A 280 -1.47 -14.21 -20.50
N THR A 281 -0.26 -14.69 -20.79
CA THR A 281 0.71 -15.10 -19.76
C THR A 281 1.14 -13.91 -18.90
N ARG A 282 1.51 -12.81 -19.54
CA ARG A 282 1.91 -11.56 -18.86
C ARG A 282 0.78 -10.96 -18.07
N LEU A 283 -0.42 -10.88 -18.65
CA LEU A 283 -1.61 -10.33 -18.01
C LEU A 283 -2.05 -11.17 -16.81
N ASN A 284 -2.05 -12.51 -16.93
CA ASN A 284 -2.35 -13.40 -15.80
C ASN A 284 -1.39 -13.19 -14.62
N GLN A 285 -0.09 -13.07 -14.91
CA GLN A 285 0.93 -12.81 -13.87
C GLN A 285 0.71 -11.45 -13.20
N ALA A 286 0.48 -10.38 -13.97
CA ALA A 286 0.26 -9.04 -13.43
C ALA A 286 -1.02 -8.97 -12.58
N ILE A 287 -2.13 -9.56 -13.05
CA ILE A 287 -3.39 -9.65 -12.28
C ILE A 287 -3.18 -10.47 -11.00
N ARG A 288 -2.40 -11.55 -11.05
CA ARG A 288 -2.06 -12.34 -9.86
C ARG A 288 -1.26 -11.52 -8.84
N GLN A 289 -0.33 -10.71 -9.32
CA GLN A 289 0.50 -9.85 -8.47
C GLN A 289 -0.30 -8.76 -7.77
N HIS A 290 -1.45 -8.32 -8.32
CA HIS A 290 -2.33 -7.36 -7.64
C HIS A 290 -2.69 -7.81 -6.21
N TRP A 291 -2.93 -9.11 -6.00
CA TRP A 291 -3.19 -9.67 -4.67
C TRP A 291 -2.01 -9.57 -3.70
N GLY A 292 -0.84 -9.16 -4.20
CA GLY A 292 0.32 -8.89 -3.36
C GLY A 292 0.06 -7.76 -2.37
N ILE A 293 -0.74 -6.75 -2.72
CA ILE A 293 -1.08 -5.64 -1.82
C ILE A 293 -1.90 -6.13 -0.62
N GLU A 294 -2.87 -7.02 -0.84
CA GLU A 294 -3.65 -7.63 0.25
C GLU A 294 -2.78 -8.49 1.17
N ASN A 295 -2.03 -9.43 0.60
CA ASN A 295 -1.31 -10.45 1.35
C ASN A 295 0.01 -9.96 1.97
N LYS A 296 0.71 -9.03 1.29
CA LYS A 296 2.05 -8.57 1.67
C LYS A 296 2.06 -7.18 2.30
N LEU A 297 0.96 -6.43 2.21
CA LEU A 297 0.79 -5.13 2.85
C LEU A 297 -0.35 -5.15 3.86
N HIS A 298 -1.61 -5.24 3.44
CA HIS A 298 -2.76 -5.05 4.31
C HIS A 298 -2.79 -6.09 5.45
N TRP A 299 -2.63 -7.36 5.13
CA TRP A 299 -2.56 -8.43 6.14
C TRP A 299 -1.41 -8.23 7.14
N LEU A 300 -0.21 -7.81 6.67
CA LEU A 300 0.92 -7.56 7.56
C LEU A 300 0.69 -6.35 8.46
N LEU A 301 0.06 -5.28 7.97
CA LEU A 301 -0.31 -4.13 8.78
C LEU A 301 -1.30 -4.52 9.89
N ASP A 302 -2.20 -5.47 9.64
CA ASP A 302 -3.14 -5.94 10.65
C ASP A 302 -2.48 -6.90 11.64
N VAL A 303 -1.79 -7.93 11.17
CA VAL A 303 -1.25 -9.00 12.02
C VAL A 303 0.03 -8.58 12.74
N ALA A 304 0.92 -7.84 12.07
CA ALA A 304 2.20 -7.46 12.66
C ALA A 304 2.19 -6.09 13.34
N PHE A 305 1.34 -5.15 12.92
CA PHE A 305 1.28 -3.79 13.47
C PHE A 305 -0.02 -3.47 14.21
N GLY A 306 -1.03 -4.36 14.16
CA GLY A 306 -2.32 -4.17 14.83
C GLY A 306 -3.09 -2.96 14.29
N GLU A 307 -2.97 -2.64 12.98
CA GLU A 307 -3.51 -1.40 12.42
C GLU A 307 -5.03 -1.30 12.60
N ASP A 308 -5.77 -2.39 12.40
CA ASP A 308 -7.22 -2.45 12.58
C ASP A 308 -7.67 -2.32 14.06
N LEU A 309 -6.77 -2.54 15.01
CA LEU A 309 -7.04 -2.35 16.45
C LEU A 309 -6.73 -0.93 16.93
N SER A 310 -6.05 -0.12 16.11
CA SER A 310 -5.59 1.22 16.47
C SER A 310 -6.74 2.19 16.67
N ARG A 311 -6.87 2.75 17.89
CA ARG A 311 -7.91 3.71 18.28
C ARG A 311 -7.46 5.17 18.21
N LYS A 312 -6.47 5.49 17.39
CA LYS A 312 -6.01 6.87 17.18
C LYS A 312 -7.05 7.63 16.36
N ARG A 313 -7.76 8.58 16.97
CA ARG A 313 -8.93 9.28 16.37
C ARG A 313 -8.81 10.78 16.37
N ALA A 314 -7.82 11.35 17.08
CA ALA A 314 -7.64 12.79 17.19
C ALA A 314 -6.97 13.34 15.92
N GLY A 315 -7.55 14.39 15.34
CA GLY A 315 -6.97 15.11 14.21
C GLY A 315 -6.47 14.21 13.09
N HIS A 316 -5.19 14.33 12.77
CA HIS A 316 -4.51 13.55 11.74
C HIS A 316 -3.78 12.29 12.28
N ALA A 317 -3.92 11.97 13.58
CA ALA A 317 -3.16 10.90 14.24
C ALA A 317 -3.27 9.54 13.55
N ALA A 318 -4.47 9.15 13.09
CA ALA A 318 -4.67 7.87 12.41
C ALA A 318 -3.87 7.79 11.10
N GLN A 319 -3.98 8.83 10.26
CA GLN A 319 -3.30 8.92 8.98
C GLN A 319 -1.77 8.98 9.16
N ASN A 320 -1.28 9.81 10.06
CA ASN A 320 0.14 9.99 10.32
C ASN A 320 0.77 8.73 10.91
N PHE A 321 0.08 8.07 11.85
CA PHE A 321 0.58 6.81 12.42
C PHE A 321 0.55 5.65 11.41
N SER A 322 -0.45 5.61 10.55
CA SER A 322 -0.51 4.67 9.42
C SER A 322 0.69 4.83 8.49
N LEU A 323 1.16 6.06 8.23
CA LEU A 323 2.39 6.32 7.48
C LEU A 323 3.62 5.75 8.19
N ILE A 324 3.74 5.95 9.51
CA ILE A 324 4.85 5.38 10.30
C ILE A 324 4.85 3.85 10.23
N ASN A 325 3.69 3.19 10.27
CA ASN A 325 3.60 1.74 10.11
C ASN A 325 4.15 1.29 8.74
N ARG A 326 3.84 2.01 7.66
CA ARG A 326 4.34 1.71 6.31
C ARG A 326 5.83 1.96 6.17
N LEU A 327 6.32 3.03 6.77
CA LEU A 327 7.76 3.32 6.85
C LEU A 327 8.49 2.19 7.58
N ALA A 328 8.00 1.80 8.75
CA ALA A 328 8.58 0.70 9.53
C ALA A 328 8.52 -0.64 8.76
N LEU A 329 7.39 -0.92 8.06
CA LEU A 329 7.27 -2.10 7.21
C LEU A 329 8.30 -2.11 6.09
N ASN A 330 8.49 -0.99 5.40
CA ASN A 330 9.48 -0.86 4.32
C ASN A 330 10.90 -1.10 4.84
N LEU A 331 11.26 -0.51 5.98
CA LEU A 331 12.57 -0.73 6.62
C LEU A 331 12.80 -2.21 6.95
N LEU A 332 11.81 -2.89 7.54
CA LEU A 332 11.89 -4.31 7.90
C LEU A 332 11.96 -5.22 6.67
N LYS A 333 11.29 -4.86 5.56
CA LYS A 333 11.35 -5.62 4.31
C LYS A 333 12.67 -5.45 3.58
N ARG A 334 13.31 -4.29 3.70
CA ARG A 334 14.66 -4.05 3.17
C ARG A 334 15.73 -4.83 3.92
N ASP A 335 15.54 -5.10 5.21
CA ASP A 335 16.49 -5.93 5.97
C ASP A 335 16.59 -7.34 5.36
N LYS A 336 17.79 -7.69 4.86
CA LYS A 336 18.15 -9.00 4.30
C LYS A 336 19.01 -9.84 5.26
N ILE A 337 19.41 -9.27 6.41
CA ILE A 337 20.27 -9.93 7.38
C ILE A 337 19.46 -10.98 8.16
N SER A 338 18.27 -10.61 8.61
CA SER A 338 17.37 -11.52 9.32
C SER A 338 16.45 -12.26 8.36
N LYS A 339 16.38 -13.58 8.48
CA LYS A 339 15.46 -14.43 7.73
C LYS A 339 14.05 -14.53 8.37
N LEU A 340 13.84 -13.87 9.52
CA LEU A 340 12.57 -13.85 10.22
C LEU A 340 11.50 -13.11 9.41
N GLY A 341 10.23 -13.46 9.61
CA GLY A 341 9.10 -12.67 9.14
C GLY A 341 9.03 -11.30 9.83
N VAL A 342 8.18 -10.40 9.33
CA VAL A 342 8.05 -9.01 9.84
C VAL A 342 7.84 -8.96 11.36
N HIS A 343 6.95 -9.79 11.90
CA HIS A 343 6.71 -9.85 13.34
C HIS A 343 7.99 -10.24 14.13
N GLY A 344 8.68 -11.29 13.71
CA GLY A 344 9.93 -11.72 14.36
C GLY A 344 11.05 -10.67 14.24
N LYS A 345 11.13 -9.94 13.13
CA LYS A 345 12.06 -8.81 12.98
C LYS A 345 11.76 -7.66 13.95
N ARG A 346 10.48 -7.37 14.19
CA ARG A 346 10.05 -6.37 15.18
C ARG A 346 10.49 -6.77 16.60
N LEU A 347 10.25 -8.02 16.98
CA LEU A 347 10.71 -8.53 18.29
C LEU A 347 12.24 -8.43 18.41
N LYS A 348 12.97 -8.86 17.38
CA LYS A 348 14.43 -8.77 17.37
C LYS A 348 14.91 -7.31 17.49
N ALA A 349 14.28 -6.36 16.85
CA ALA A 349 14.60 -4.93 16.97
C ALA A 349 14.38 -4.42 18.40
N GLY A 350 13.35 -4.92 19.10
CA GLY A 350 13.09 -4.61 20.50
C GLY A 350 14.18 -5.15 21.46
N TRP A 351 14.74 -6.33 21.16
CA TRP A 351 15.72 -7.01 22.01
C TRP A 351 17.19 -6.59 21.72
N ASP A 352 17.51 -6.24 20.46
CA ASP A 352 18.86 -5.97 19.99
C ASP A 352 18.97 -4.56 19.39
N ASN A 353 19.59 -3.66 20.16
CA ASN A 353 19.81 -2.27 19.75
C ASN A 353 20.69 -2.15 18.51
N ASN A 354 21.69 -3.02 18.33
CA ASN A 354 22.57 -3.01 17.15
C ASN A 354 21.78 -3.43 15.89
N TYR A 355 20.89 -4.40 16.03
CA TYR A 355 19.99 -4.78 14.94
C TYR A 355 19.02 -3.64 14.59
N LEU A 356 18.42 -2.99 15.59
CA LEU A 356 17.55 -1.84 15.38
C LEU A 356 18.28 -0.71 14.63
N LEU A 357 19.51 -0.36 15.02
CA LEU A 357 20.31 0.65 14.31
C LEU A 357 20.54 0.29 12.84
N LYS A 358 20.85 -0.98 12.55
CA LYS A 358 20.98 -1.45 11.16
C LYS A 358 19.70 -1.34 10.37
N VAL A 359 18.55 -1.65 10.98
CA VAL A 359 17.23 -1.51 10.32
C VAL A 359 16.92 -0.04 10.06
N LEU A 360 17.19 0.86 11.01
CA LEU A 360 16.99 2.30 10.87
C LEU A 360 17.89 2.94 9.79
N ALA A 361 19.05 2.35 9.50
CA ALA A 361 19.99 2.83 8.47
C ALA A 361 19.72 2.25 7.06
N ASN A 362 18.72 1.38 6.90
CA ASN A 362 18.30 0.84 5.62
C ASN A 362 17.41 1.85 4.87
#